data_a31613405bb243cb2c1fff62696fb897
#
_entry.id   a31613405bb243cb2c1fff62696fb897
#
_cell.length_a   1.000
_cell.length_b   1.000
_cell.length_c   1.000
_cell.angle_alpha   90.00
_cell.angle_beta   90.00
_cell.angle_gamma   90.00
#
_symmetry.space_group_name_H-M   'P 1'
#
loop_
_entity.id
_entity.type
_entity.pdbx_description
1 polymer ?
#
loop_
_entity_poly.entity_id
_entity_poly.type
_entity_poly.pdbx_seq_one_letter_code
_entity_poly.pdbx_strand_id
1 'polypeptide(L)'
;VKAYQRENGLNADGIVGEKTWKALLRGNRTSGQSEPQSAHFRISEFRCKDGTEVPGQYYGNLQRAMVLLEQIRTACGDGKITIVSGYRTAAHNKKCGGAPKSQHLTASAADIRVHGKTPAQVYKICDALVGNRGGVGKYKNFTHVDVRGYRARW
;
A
#
# COMPACT_ATOMS: atom_id res chain seq x y z
N VAL A 1 3.45 -11.48 -5.89
CA VAL A 1 2.31 -11.49 -6.81
C VAL A 1 2.07 -12.89 -7.35
N LYS A 2 3.02 -13.52 -8.05
CA LYS A 2 2.83 -14.86 -8.65
C LYS A 2 2.42 -15.96 -7.66
N ALA A 3 2.97 -15.95 -6.44
CA ALA A 3 2.58 -16.89 -5.40
C ALA A 3 1.11 -16.71 -5.02
N TYR A 4 0.70 -15.48 -4.71
CA TYR A 4 -0.68 -15.13 -4.41
C TYR A 4 -1.65 -15.50 -5.56
N GLN A 5 -1.24 -15.25 -6.80
CA GLN A 5 -2.05 -15.61 -7.98
C GLN A 5 -2.28 -17.12 -8.06
N ARG A 6 -1.24 -17.96 -7.82
CA ARG A 6 -1.37 -19.42 -7.78
C ARG A 6 -2.29 -19.89 -6.67
N GLU A 7 -2.14 -19.36 -5.46
CA GLU A 7 -2.95 -19.73 -4.29
C GLU A 7 -4.44 -19.39 -4.48
N ASN A 8 -4.75 -18.37 -5.29
CA ASN A 8 -6.11 -17.94 -5.57
C ASN A 8 -6.64 -18.42 -6.96
N GLY A 9 -5.97 -19.39 -7.60
CA GLY A 9 -6.39 -19.93 -8.88
C GLY A 9 -6.37 -18.93 -10.04
N LEU A 10 -5.53 -17.90 -9.95
CA LEU A 10 -5.36 -16.85 -10.95
C LEU A 10 -4.17 -17.16 -11.85
N ASN A 11 -4.14 -16.57 -13.06
CA ASN A 11 -2.99 -16.68 -13.93
C ASN A 11 -1.77 -16.03 -13.27
N ALA A 12 -0.72 -16.81 -13.01
CA ALA A 12 0.48 -16.41 -12.28
C ALA A 12 1.50 -15.67 -13.18
N ASP A 13 1.01 -14.69 -13.95
CA ASP A 13 1.83 -13.87 -14.85
C ASP A 13 2.70 -12.83 -14.11
N GLY A 14 2.41 -12.57 -12.84
CA GLY A 14 3.06 -11.55 -12.02
C GLY A 14 2.46 -10.16 -12.22
N ILE A 15 1.45 -10.03 -13.07
CA ILE A 15 0.75 -8.77 -13.36
C ILE A 15 -0.52 -8.75 -12.51
N VAL A 16 -0.73 -7.70 -11.72
CA VAL A 16 -1.98 -7.51 -11.00
C VAL A 16 -3.01 -6.89 -11.93
N GLY A 17 -3.54 -7.71 -12.80
CA GLY A 17 -4.68 -7.36 -13.64
C GLY A 17 -5.98 -7.31 -12.81
N GLU A 18 -7.10 -7.00 -13.48
CA GLU A 18 -8.41 -6.81 -12.83
C GLU A 18 -8.86 -8.01 -11.98
N LYS A 19 -8.61 -9.24 -12.42
CA LYS A 19 -8.97 -10.46 -11.69
C LYS A 19 -8.16 -10.62 -10.39
N THR A 20 -6.86 -10.39 -10.47
CA THR A 20 -5.96 -10.42 -9.29
C THR A 20 -6.34 -9.32 -8.31
N TRP A 21 -6.65 -8.13 -8.81
CA TRP A 21 -7.09 -7.01 -8.00
C TRP A 21 -8.44 -7.28 -7.33
N LYS A 22 -9.42 -7.82 -8.05
CA LYS A 22 -10.72 -8.24 -7.47
C LYS A 22 -10.56 -9.30 -6.39
N ALA A 23 -9.66 -10.26 -6.57
CA ALA A 23 -9.37 -11.26 -5.55
C ALA A 23 -8.78 -10.62 -4.28
N LEU A 24 -7.83 -9.68 -4.44
CA LEU A 24 -7.23 -8.89 -3.36
C LEU A 24 -8.27 -8.03 -2.62
N LEU A 25 -9.22 -7.43 -3.34
CA LEU A 25 -10.28 -6.60 -2.77
C LEU A 25 -11.37 -7.41 -2.05
N ARG A 26 -11.63 -8.65 -2.46
CA ARG A 26 -12.63 -9.53 -1.82
C ARG A 26 -12.23 -9.92 -0.40
N GLY A 27 -10.97 -9.71 -0.01
CA GLY A 27 -10.43 -9.86 1.33
C GLY A 27 -10.99 -11.06 2.08
N ASN A 28 -10.17 -12.01 2.39
CA ASN A 28 -10.52 -13.21 3.12
C ASN A 28 -11.35 -12.86 4.39
N ARG A 29 -12.63 -13.18 4.38
CA ARG A 29 -13.54 -13.06 5.54
C ARG A 29 -13.38 -14.24 6.50
N THR A 30 -12.18 -14.74 6.72
CA THR A 30 -11.95 -15.79 7.69
C THR A 30 -11.17 -15.24 8.89
N SER A 31 -11.71 -15.43 10.05
CA SER A 31 -11.10 -15.23 11.36
C SER A 31 -9.78 -16.00 11.46
N GLY A 32 -8.67 -15.29 11.27
CA GLY A 32 -7.32 -15.85 11.24
C GLY A 32 -6.54 -15.22 10.10
N GLN A 33 -6.34 -13.88 10.14
CA GLN A 33 -5.55 -13.20 9.12
C GLN A 33 -4.08 -13.61 9.28
N SER A 34 -3.58 -14.37 8.31
CA SER A 34 -2.15 -14.65 8.20
C SER A 34 -1.36 -13.34 8.11
N GLU A 35 -0.17 -13.32 8.69
CA GLU A 35 0.72 -12.17 8.60
C GLU A 35 0.98 -11.79 7.14
N PRO A 36 0.94 -10.48 6.83
CA PRO A 36 1.24 -9.98 5.49
C PRO A 36 2.65 -10.39 5.06
N GLN A 37 2.77 -10.83 3.81
CA GLN A 37 4.05 -11.24 3.23
C GLN A 37 4.34 -10.45 1.96
N SER A 38 5.60 -10.05 1.81
CA SER A 38 6.11 -9.33 0.66
C SER A 38 7.58 -9.69 0.43
N ALA A 39 8.02 -9.61 -0.82
CA ALA A 39 9.41 -9.90 -1.16
C ALA A 39 10.39 -8.85 -0.62
N HIS A 40 9.97 -7.57 -0.58
CA HIS A 40 10.84 -6.45 -0.26
C HIS A 40 10.39 -5.60 0.91
N PHE A 41 9.19 -5.86 1.48
CA PHE A 41 8.64 -5.10 2.60
C PHE A 41 8.36 -5.98 3.80
N ARG A 42 8.62 -5.45 5.00
CA ARG A 42 8.33 -6.09 6.29
C ARG A 42 7.22 -5.31 7.00
N ILE A 43 6.39 -6.00 7.78
CA ILE A 43 5.32 -5.38 8.58
C ILE A 43 5.86 -4.26 9.46
N SER A 44 7.04 -4.46 10.07
CA SER A 44 7.68 -3.48 10.95
C SER A 44 7.97 -2.12 10.30
N GLU A 45 8.11 -2.08 8.96
CA GLU A 45 8.29 -0.82 8.25
C GLU A 45 7.03 0.05 8.22
N PHE A 46 5.87 -0.55 8.47
CA PHE A 46 4.56 0.11 8.47
C PHE A 46 4.06 0.48 9.85
N ARG A 47 4.78 0.17 10.91
CA ARG A 47 4.39 0.55 12.28
C ARG A 47 4.22 2.06 12.40
N CYS A 48 3.33 2.49 13.27
CA CYS A 48 3.14 3.90 13.57
C CYS A 48 4.43 4.52 14.15
N LYS A 49 4.66 5.79 13.90
CA LYS A 49 5.82 6.51 14.44
C LYS A 49 5.80 6.69 15.96
N ASP A 50 4.67 6.44 16.61
CA ASP A 50 4.54 6.38 18.04
C ASP A 50 5.00 5.02 18.64
N GLY A 51 5.45 4.10 17.79
CA GLY A 51 5.91 2.77 18.17
C GLY A 51 4.85 1.68 18.09
N THR A 52 3.57 2.04 17.86
CA THR A 52 2.48 1.07 17.77
C THR A 52 2.60 0.21 16.52
N GLU A 53 2.59 -1.10 16.69
CA GLU A 53 2.58 -2.06 15.58
C GLU A 53 1.25 -2.03 14.83
N VAL A 54 1.25 -2.53 13.59
CA VAL A 54 0.01 -2.66 12.81
C VAL A 54 -0.88 -3.73 13.47
N PRO A 55 -2.11 -3.37 13.87
CA PRO A 55 -3.03 -4.36 14.47
C PRO A 55 -3.38 -5.46 13.46
N GLY A 56 -3.45 -6.72 13.93
CA GLY A 56 -3.74 -7.89 13.10
C GLY A 56 -5.04 -7.78 12.29
N GLN A 57 -6.04 -7.08 12.82
CA GLN A 57 -7.29 -6.80 12.10
C GLN A 57 -7.10 -6.03 10.78
N TYR A 58 -5.96 -5.34 10.58
CA TYR A 58 -5.63 -4.61 9.37
C TYR A 58 -4.64 -5.33 8.45
N TYR A 59 -4.23 -6.55 8.78
CA TYR A 59 -3.26 -7.30 7.97
C TYR A 59 -3.74 -7.53 6.52
N GLY A 60 -5.02 -7.77 6.31
CA GLY A 60 -5.57 -7.86 4.96
C GLY A 60 -5.45 -6.56 4.15
N ASN A 61 -5.60 -5.40 4.80
CA ASN A 61 -5.40 -4.10 4.17
C ASN A 61 -3.91 -3.87 3.87
N LEU A 62 -3.05 -4.16 4.84
CA LEU A 62 -1.60 -4.04 4.69
C LEU A 62 -1.08 -4.95 3.57
N GLN A 63 -1.56 -6.19 3.47
CA GLN A 63 -1.20 -7.10 2.38
C GLN A 63 -1.50 -6.48 1.00
N ARG A 64 -2.68 -5.86 0.84
CA ARG A 64 -3.04 -5.16 -0.41
C ARG A 64 -2.13 -3.97 -0.70
N ALA A 65 -1.79 -3.20 0.34
CA ALA A 65 -0.86 -2.09 0.21
C ALA A 65 0.55 -2.57 -0.17
N MET A 66 1.06 -3.64 0.45
CA MET A 66 2.35 -4.25 0.10
C MET A 66 2.39 -4.74 -1.35
N VAL A 67 1.32 -5.39 -1.83
CA VAL A 67 1.23 -5.83 -3.23
C VAL A 67 1.29 -4.63 -4.19
N LEU A 68 0.58 -3.55 -3.89
CA LEU A 68 0.67 -2.31 -4.67
C LEU A 68 2.10 -1.75 -4.67
N LEU A 69 2.77 -1.75 -3.53
CA LEU A 69 4.14 -1.24 -3.39
C LEU A 69 5.16 -2.07 -4.18
N GLU A 70 4.99 -3.39 -4.24
CA GLU A 70 5.84 -4.25 -5.10
C GLU A 70 5.66 -3.88 -6.58
N GLN A 71 4.45 -3.57 -7.02
CA GLN A 71 4.20 -3.12 -8.39
C GLN A 71 4.80 -1.76 -8.67
N ILE A 72 4.66 -0.82 -7.73
CA ILE A 72 5.28 0.51 -7.83
C ILE A 72 6.79 0.36 -7.90
N ARG A 73 7.38 -0.53 -7.09
CA ARG A 73 8.81 -0.81 -7.11
C ARG A 73 9.28 -1.25 -8.50
N THR A 74 8.61 -2.23 -9.09
CA THR A 74 8.92 -2.72 -10.44
C THR A 74 8.72 -1.62 -11.50
N ALA A 75 7.61 -0.89 -11.46
CA ALA A 75 7.35 0.22 -12.37
C ALA A 75 8.37 1.37 -12.24
N CYS A 76 9.00 1.50 -11.08
CA CYS A 76 10.07 2.46 -10.83
C CYS A 76 11.46 1.96 -11.22
N GLY A 77 11.59 0.77 -11.84
CA GLY A 77 12.88 0.18 -12.24
C GLY A 77 13.59 -0.52 -11.08
N ASP A 78 12.84 -1.14 -10.20
CA ASP A 78 13.31 -1.91 -9.03
C ASP A 78 14.13 -1.12 -8.00
N GLY A 79 13.99 0.21 -8.01
CA GLY A 79 14.60 1.08 -7.02
C GLY A 79 14.07 0.82 -5.60
N LYS A 80 14.93 0.98 -4.60
CA LYS A 80 14.52 0.86 -3.19
C LYS A 80 13.38 1.84 -2.87
N ILE A 81 12.30 1.34 -2.27
CA ILE A 81 11.24 2.16 -1.69
C ILE A 81 11.46 2.28 -0.18
N THR A 82 11.40 3.51 0.32
CA THR A 82 11.39 3.81 1.76
C THR A 82 9.98 4.17 2.18
N ILE A 83 9.44 3.48 3.19
CA ILE A 83 8.17 3.81 3.82
C ILE A 83 8.39 4.97 4.78
N VAL A 84 7.89 6.15 4.43
CA VAL A 84 7.98 7.36 5.25
C VAL A 84 6.92 7.33 6.35
N SER A 85 5.73 6.81 6.05
CA SER A 85 4.63 6.64 7.00
C SER A 85 3.74 5.48 6.52
N GLY A 86 3.47 4.52 7.37
CA GLY A 86 2.54 3.41 7.13
C GLY A 86 1.28 3.58 7.97
N TYR A 87 1.01 2.64 8.89
CA TYR A 87 -0.09 2.73 9.85
C TYR A 87 0.02 3.96 10.75
N ARG A 88 -1.11 4.53 11.11
CA ARG A 88 -1.20 5.59 12.12
C ARG A 88 -2.30 5.29 13.12
N THR A 89 -1.99 5.41 14.41
CA THR A 89 -3.00 5.45 15.46
C THR A 89 -3.86 6.73 15.30
N ALA A 90 -5.08 6.72 15.81
CA ALA A 90 -5.95 7.90 15.77
C ALA A 90 -5.29 9.13 16.43
N ALA A 91 -4.61 8.93 17.56
CA ALA A 91 -3.89 9.99 18.26
C ALA A 91 -2.74 10.56 17.43
N HIS A 92 -1.92 9.70 16.80
CA HIS A 92 -0.83 10.13 15.94
C HIS A 92 -1.34 10.83 14.68
N ASN A 93 -2.40 10.30 14.05
CA ASN A 93 -3.03 10.92 12.89
C ASN A 93 -3.52 12.34 13.19
N LYS A 94 -4.19 12.54 14.33
CA LYS A 94 -4.62 13.87 14.79
C LYS A 94 -3.44 14.81 15.02
N LYS A 95 -2.37 14.32 15.67
CA LYS A 95 -1.14 15.08 15.93
C LYS A 95 -0.46 15.53 14.63
N CYS A 96 -0.52 14.72 13.57
CA CYS A 96 0.05 15.05 12.25
C CYS A 96 -0.87 15.90 11.36
N GLY A 97 -2.05 16.30 11.84
CA GLY A 97 -3.05 16.99 11.01
C GLY A 97 -3.65 16.12 9.91
N GLY A 98 -3.64 14.81 10.08
CA GLY A 98 -4.21 13.87 9.11
C GLY A 98 -5.74 13.93 9.07
N ALA A 99 -6.31 13.63 7.88
CA ALA A 99 -7.76 13.60 7.70
C ALA A 99 -8.44 12.60 8.68
N PRO A 100 -9.64 12.90 9.20
CA PRO A 100 -10.34 12.01 10.14
C PRO A 100 -10.62 10.61 9.59
N LYS A 101 -10.75 10.47 8.27
CA LYS A 101 -10.94 9.19 7.55
C LYS A 101 -9.70 8.79 6.75
N SER A 102 -8.51 9.09 7.27
CA SER A 102 -7.24 8.75 6.62
C SER A 102 -7.08 7.24 6.44
N GLN A 103 -6.62 6.82 5.27
CA GLN A 103 -6.34 5.41 4.96
C GLN A 103 -5.17 4.84 5.77
N HIS A 104 -4.34 5.67 6.37
CA HIS A 104 -3.30 5.25 7.31
C HIS A 104 -3.88 4.65 8.60
N LEU A 105 -5.08 5.05 9.02
CA LEU A 105 -5.75 4.53 10.22
C LEU A 105 -6.10 3.04 10.13
N THR A 106 -6.21 2.52 8.92
CA THR A 106 -6.56 1.12 8.64
C THR A 106 -5.44 0.36 7.95
N ALA A 107 -4.22 0.87 7.98
CA ALA A 107 -3.05 0.32 7.28
C ALA A 107 -3.26 0.09 5.77
N SER A 108 -4.15 0.88 5.15
CA SER A 108 -4.47 0.81 3.72
C SER A 108 -3.61 1.74 2.86
N ALA A 109 -2.70 2.50 3.47
CA ALA A 109 -1.91 3.54 2.82
C ALA A 109 -0.44 3.51 3.22
N ALA A 110 0.40 4.03 2.33
CA ALA A 110 1.79 4.35 2.59
C ALA A 110 2.19 5.69 1.97
N ASP A 111 2.96 6.46 2.71
CA ASP A 111 3.73 7.59 2.20
C ASP A 111 5.12 7.07 1.84
N ILE A 112 5.55 7.25 0.59
CA ILE A 112 6.75 6.60 0.06
C ILE A 112 7.74 7.56 -0.58
N ARG A 113 9.02 7.16 -0.54
CA ARG A 113 10.09 7.70 -1.39
C ARG A 113 10.72 6.56 -2.19
N VAL A 114 11.05 6.83 -3.43
CA VAL A 114 11.75 5.88 -4.29
C VAL A 114 13.16 6.40 -4.55
N HIS A 115 14.16 5.60 -4.28
CA HIS A 115 15.55 5.95 -4.54
C HIS A 115 15.77 6.27 -6.03
N GLY A 116 16.45 7.37 -6.30
CA GLY A 116 16.74 7.83 -7.67
C GLY A 116 15.55 8.48 -8.40
N LYS A 117 14.42 8.74 -7.71
CA LYS A 117 13.26 9.43 -8.31
C LYS A 117 12.75 10.56 -7.43
N THR A 118 12.30 11.63 -8.08
CA THR A 118 11.61 12.72 -7.40
C THR A 118 10.19 12.30 -7.04
N PRO A 119 9.58 12.92 -6.00
CA PRO A 119 8.17 12.66 -5.67
C PRO A 119 7.21 12.89 -6.85
N ALA A 120 7.51 13.87 -7.71
CA ALA A 120 6.70 14.14 -8.90
C ALA A 120 6.77 13.01 -9.94
N GLN A 121 7.94 12.40 -10.13
CA GLN A 121 8.10 11.23 -11.00
C GLN A 121 7.38 10.01 -10.42
N VAL A 122 7.54 9.77 -9.11
CA VAL A 122 6.83 8.69 -8.40
C VAL A 122 5.33 8.88 -8.49
N TYR A 123 4.83 10.10 -8.29
CA TYR A 123 3.40 10.43 -8.43
C TYR A 123 2.85 10.03 -9.81
N LYS A 124 3.54 10.39 -10.90
CA LYS A 124 3.09 10.06 -12.26
C LYS A 124 3.02 8.53 -12.48
N ILE A 125 4.01 7.80 -12.02
CA ILE A 125 4.04 6.33 -12.09
C ILE A 125 2.90 5.73 -11.28
N CYS A 126 2.70 6.21 -10.06
CA CYS A 126 1.62 5.75 -9.18
C CYS A 126 0.24 6.08 -9.75
N ASP A 127 0.04 7.28 -10.32
CA ASP A 127 -1.24 7.66 -10.92
C ASP A 127 -1.64 6.72 -12.07
N ALA A 128 -0.70 6.42 -12.95
CA ALA A 128 -0.92 5.48 -14.06
C ALA A 128 -1.21 4.05 -13.57
N LEU A 129 -0.45 3.58 -12.56
CA LEU A 129 -0.55 2.22 -12.05
C LEU A 129 -1.81 1.99 -11.20
N VAL A 130 -2.12 2.92 -10.29
CA VAL A 130 -3.26 2.83 -9.38
C VAL A 130 -4.59 3.05 -10.13
N GLY A 131 -4.60 3.93 -11.13
CA GLY A 131 -5.79 4.21 -11.94
C GLY A 131 -7.00 4.61 -11.09
N ASN A 132 -8.12 3.90 -11.28
CA ASN A 132 -9.38 4.16 -10.57
C ASN A 132 -9.52 3.36 -9.26
N ARG A 133 -8.49 2.66 -8.81
CA ARG A 133 -8.57 1.67 -7.72
C ARG A 133 -8.06 2.16 -6.38
N GLY A 134 -7.52 3.38 -6.32
CA GLY A 134 -6.95 3.90 -5.08
C GLY A 134 -6.63 5.37 -5.11
N GLY A 135 -6.08 5.85 -4.01
CA GLY A 135 -5.64 7.22 -3.82
C GLY A 135 -4.18 7.41 -4.18
N VAL A 136 -3.86 8.55 -4.78
CA VAL A 136 -2.49 9.03 -4.98
C VAL A 136 -2.42 10.50 -4.63
N GLY A 137 -1.55 10.86 -3.68
CA GLY A 137 -1.33 12.22 -3.22
C GLY A 137 0.08 12.71 -3.54
N LYS A 138 0.18 13.95 -4.03
CA LYS A 138 1.45 14.58 -4.36
C LYS A 138 1.89 15.51 -3.23
N TYR A 139 3.05 15.21 -2.65
CA TYR A 139 3.67 16.05 -1.61
C TYR A 139 5.09 16.46 -2.03
N LYS A 140 5.62 17.48 -1.35
CA LYS A 140 6.97 18.01 -1.64
C LYS A 140 8.06 16.94 -1.47
N ASN A 141 7.97 16.11 -0.44
CA ASN A 141 9.03 15.20 -0.03
C ASN A 141 8.70 13.72 -0.12
N PHE A 142 7.48 13.35 -0.51
CA PHE A 142 7.02 11.97 -0.65
C PHE A 142 5.79 11.89 -1.57
N THR A 143 5.40 10.70 -1.92
CA THR A 143 4.15 10.41 -2.62
C THR A 143 3.29 9.53 -1.73
N HIS A 144 2.02 9.90 -1.55
CA HIS A 144 1.03 9.05 -0.87
C HIS A 144 0.41 8.08 -1.87
N VAL A 145 0.23 6.83 -1.44
CA VAL A 145 -0.54 5.82 -2.18
C VAL A 145 -1.42 5.02 -1.24
N ASP A 146 -2.61 4.65 -1.70
CA ASP A 146 -3.54 3.82 -0.93
C ASP A 146 -4.42 2.91 -1.79
N VAL A 147 -5.05 1.93 -1.14
CA VAL A 147 -5.88 0.88 -1.75
C VAL A 147 -7.36 1.02 -1.41
N ARG A 148 -7.86 2.25 -1.29
CA ARG A 148 -9.27 2.55 -0.89
C ARG A 148 -10.36 1.99 -1.83
N GLY A 149 -10.01 1.56 -3.04
CA GLY A 149 -10.94 0.94 -3.98
C GLY A 149 -11.62 1.91 -4.97
N TYR A 150 -11.41 3.20 -4.86
CA TYR A 150 -11.90 4.22 -5.77
C TYR A 150 -10.85 5.32 -6.00
N ARG A 151 -10.99 6.05 -7.11
CA ARG A 151 -10.03 7.10 -7.49
C ARG A 151 -10.09 8.29 -6.52
N ALA A 152 -8.94 8.68 -5.99
CA ALA A 152 -8.73 9.94 -5.29
C ALA A 152 -7.35 10.51 -5.65
N ARG A 153 -7.29 11.83 -5.91
CA ARG A 153 -6.06 12.53 -6.28
C ARG A 153 -6.00 13.89 -5.58
N TRP A 154 -4.79 14.26 -5.11
CA TRP A 154 -4.52 15.58 -4.50
C TRP A 154 -3.05 15.91 -4.53
#